data_b2916b49a7417ee036e75a4355b2ffc6
#
_entry.id   b2916b49a7417ee036e75a4355b2ffc6
#
_cell.length_a   1.000
_cell.length_b   1.000
_cell.length_c   1.000
_cell.angle_alpha   90.00
_cell.angle_beta   90.00
_cell.angle_gamma   90.00
#
_symmetry.space_group_name_H-M   'P 1'
#
loop_
_entity.id
_entity.type
_entity.pdbx_description
1 polymer ?
#
loop_
_entity_poly.entity_id
_entity_poly.type
_entity_poly.pdbx_seq_one_letter_code
_entity_poly.pdbx_strand_id
1 'polypeptide(L)'
;KKVVFYKEDLCNIEKLDEIFKKGKYDAIIHFAGLKAVGESVEQPLRYYETNLLSTINLLKCMRKYDVKKLIFSSSACVYSMDNELPFKETGKLSPLNPYGRTKLFIEEIIKDECFARGDLSAIILRYFNPIGAHKSGLIGEDPNGIPNNLMPYITRVALGKLDHLNIFGHDYHTKD
;
A
#
# COMPACT_ATOMS: atom_id res chain seq x y z
N LYS A 1 -24.08 7.46 7.64
CA LYS A 1 -23.18 8.11 8.63
C LYS A 1 -22.27 9.08 7.89
N LYS A 2 -21.98 10.25 8.48
CA LYS A 2 -21.08 11.25 7.90
C LYS A 2 -19.63 10.77 8.14
N VAL A 3 -18.80 10.75 7.07
CA VAL A 3 -17.38 10.49 7.20
C VAL A 3 -16.71 11.68 7.88
N VAL A 4 -15.88 11.43 8.89
CA VAL A 4 -15.04 12.44 9.53
C VAL A 4 -13.66 12.38 8.87
N PHE A 5 -13.20 13.50 8.36
CA PHE A 5 -11.90 13.62 7.69
C PHE A 5 -10.93 14.41 8.56
N TYR A 6 -9.75 13.84 8.76
CA TYR A 6 -8.59 14.48 9.40
C TYR A 6 -7.47 14.59 8.38
N LYS A 7 -7.01 15.81 8.09
CA LYS A 7 -5.86 16.05 7.20
C LYS A 7 -4.59 16.05 8.03
N GLU A 8 -4.06 14.88 8.31
CA GLU A 8 -2.89 14.71 9.16
C GLU A 8 -1.92 13.67 8.56
N ASP A 9 -0.64 13.76 8.94
CA ASP A 9 0.40 12.83 8.55
C ASP A 9 0.58 11.74 9.62
N LEU A 10 0.54 10.47 9.23
CA LEU A 10 0.77 9.34 10.14
C LEU A 10 2.18 9.33 10.73
N CYS A 11 3.15 10.00 10.10
CA CYS A 11 4.49 10.17 10.66
C CYS A 11 4.49 11.10 11.88
N ASN A 12 3.44 11.92 12.07
CA ASN A 12 3.25 12.75 13.25
C ASN A 12 2.47 11.99 14.32
N ILE A 13 3.20 11.35 15.24
CA ILE A 13 2.59 10.51 16.30
C ILE A 13 1.66 11.30 17.22
N GLU A 14 1.94 12.57 17.49
CA GLU A 14 1.14 13.42 18.38
C GLU A 14 -0.23 13.70 17.78
N LYS A 15 -0.25 14.05 16.48
CA LYS A 15 -1.51 14.27 15.75
C LYS A 15 -2.32 12.99 15.59
N LEU A 16 -1.65 11.87 15.35
CA LEU A 16 -2.31 10.58 15.28
C LEU A 16 -2.93 10.20 16.64
N ASP A 17 -2.21 10.41 17.73
CA ASP A 17 -2.68 10.18 19.10
C ASP A 17 -3.93 11.03 19.43
N GLU A 18 -3.93 12.32 19.04
CA GLU A 18 -5.11 13.20 19.18
C GLU A 18 -6.34 12.64 18.45
N ILE A 19 -6.16 12.04 17.25
CA ILE A 19 -7.26 11.43 16.49
C ILE A 19 -7.81 10.22 17.22
N PHE A 20 -6.92 9.31 17.66
CA PHE A 20 -7.33 8.11 18.38
C PHE A 20 -8.03 8.44 19.70
N LYS A 21 -7.62 9.51 20.37
CA LYS A 21 -8.24 9.99 21.61
C LYS A 21 -9.67 10.50 21.41
N LYS A 22 -9.98 11.06 20.23
CA LYS A 22 -11.31 11.63 19.91
C LYS A 22 -12.35 10.58 19.50
N GLY A 23 -11.91 9.39 19.07
CA GLY A 23 -12.79 8.36 18.51
C GLY A 23 -12.61 7.00 19.16
N LYS A 24 -13.62 6.14 18.95
CA LYS A 24 -13.49 4.69 19.18
C LYS A 24 -13.46 4.02 17.81
N TYR A 25 -12.43 3.22 17.56
CA TYR A 25 -12.22 2.55 16.30
C TYR A 25 -12.27 1.04 16.50
N ASP A 26 -13.13 0.36 15.74
CA ASP A 26 -13.27 -1.10 15.79
C ASP A 26 -12.19 -1.81 14.98
N ALA A 27 -11.72 -1.16 13.93
CA ALA A 27 -10.69 -1.67 13.02
C ALA A 27 -10.01 -0.52 12.27
N ILE A 28 -8.80 -0.78 11.80
CA ILE A 28 -8.02 0.12 10.95
C ILE A 28 -7.81 -0.53 9.58
N ILE A 29 -7.99 0.27 8.52
CA ILE A 29 -7.56 -0.08 7.17
C ILE A 29 -6.42 0.87 6.80
N HIS A 30 -5.21 0.31 6.65
CA HIS A 30 -3.99 1.08 6.42
C HIS A 30 -3.58 1.04 4.95
N PHE A 31 -3.95 2.09 4.20
CA PHE A 31 -3.56 2.30 2.80
C PHE A 31 -2.43 3.32 2.64
N ALA A 32 -2.14 4.13 3.67
CA ALA A 32 -1.18 5.21 3.57
C ALA A 32 0.25 4.69 3.34
N GLY A 33 0.98 5.40 2.50
CA GLY A 33 2.38 5.13 2.20
C GLY A 33 2.76 5.59 0.80
N LEU A 34 4.06 5.82 0.61
CA LEU A 34 4.65 6.08 -0.70
C LEU A 34 4.64 4.79 -1.52
N LYS A 35 4.26 4.84 -2.81
CA LYS A 35 4.01 3.64 -3.62
C LYS A 35 4.72 3.61 -4.98
N ALA A 36 5.39 4.68 -5.38
CA ALA A 36 6.04 4.74 -6.69
C ALA A 36 7.37 3.98 -6.69
N VAL A 37 7.42 2.88 -7.44
CA VAL A 37 8.60 1.98 -7.48
C VAL A 37 9.84 2.72 -7.95
N GLY A 38 9.78 3.50 -9.06
CA GLY A 38 10.89 4.27 -9.60
C GLY A 38 11.44 5.27 -8.58
N GLU A 39 10.56 6.10 -8.00
CA GLU A 39 10.95 7.07 -6.96
C GLU A 39 11.61 6.40 -5.74
N SER A 40 11.18 5.19 -5.39
CA SER A 40 11.78 4.45 -4.27
C SER A 40 13.25 4.09 -4.50
N VAL A 41 13.66 3.90 -5.75
CA VAL A 41 15.05 3.63 -6.11
C VAL A 41 15.89 4.91 -6.03
N GLU A 42 15.31 6.04 -6.43
CA GLU A 42 15.96 7.35 -6.38
C GLU A 42 16.04 7.92 -4.95
N GLN A 43 15.02 7.68 -4.13
CA GLN A 43 14.88 8.22 -2.78
C GLN A 43 14.60 7.12 -1.72
N PRO A 44 15.47 6.11 -1.56
CA PRO A 44 15.17 4.95 -0.72
C PRO A 44 14.96 5.32 0.76
N LEU A 45 15.75 6.22 1.32
CA LEU A 45 15.64 6.61 2.72
C LEU A 45 14.28 7.26 3.03
N ARG A 46 13.77 8.10 2.13
CA ARG A 46 12.44 8.70 2.26
C ARG A 46 11.35 7.63 2.31
N TYR A 47 11.47 6.57 1.50
CA TYR A 47 10.53 5.46 1.49
C TYR A 47 10.58 4.64 2.78
N TYR A 48 11.78 4.32 3.26
CA TYR A 48 11.93 3.62 4.54
C TYR A 48 11.38 4.46 5.69
N GLU A 49 11.80 5.71 5.80
CA GLU A 49 11.34 6.60 6.87
C GLU A 49 9.83 6.75 6.86
N THR A 50 9.24 7.18 5.75
CA THR A 50 7.80 7.45 5.67
C THR A 50 6.96 6.18 5.88
N ASN A 51 7.26 5.10 5.17
CA ASN A 51 6.40 3.91 5.19
C ASN A 51 6.51 3.13 6.50
N LEU A 52 7.72 3.00 7.05
CA LEU A 52 7.90 2.28 8.32
C LEU A 52 7.40 3.11 9.50
N LEU A 53 7.78 4.40 9.57
CA LEU A 53 7.39 5.26 10.69
C LEU A 53 5.87 5.42 10.79
N SER A 54 5.18 5.66 9.65
CA SER A 54 3.73 5.76 9.63
C SER A 54 3.05 4.51 10.20
N THR A 55 3.53 3.33 9.82
CA THR A 55 2.99 2.05 10.32
C THR A 55 3.31 1.83 11.80
N ILE A 56 4.55 2.10 12.23
CA ILE A 56 4.96 1.96 13.62
C ILE A 56 4.13 2.88 14.52
N ASN A 57 3.94 4.13 14.12
CA ASN A 57 3.11 5.07 14.86
C ASN A 57 1.66 4.60 14.96
N LEU A 58 1.12 4.08 13.85
CA LEU A 58 -0.23 3.52 13.82
C LEU A 58 -0.39 2.36 14.80
N LEU A 59 0.54 1.40 14.80
CA LEU A 59 0.54 0.25 15.71
C LEU A 59 0.68 0.67 17.18
N LYS A 60 1.51 1.69 17.49
CA LYS A 60 1.61 2.27 18.82
C LYS A 60 0.27 2.85 19.29
N CYS A 61 -0.42 3.61 18.44
CA CYS A 61 -1.74 4.14 18.75
C CYS A 61 -2.78 3.02 18.91
N MET A 62 -2.78 2.02 18.01
CA MET A 62 -3.66 0.87 18.12
C MET A 62 -3.48 0.12 19.45
N ARG A 63 -2.23 -0.06 19.90
CA ARG A 63 -1.92 -0.68 21.21
C ARG A 63 -2.43 0.18 22.36
N LYS A 64 -2.16 1.49 22.32
CA LYS A 64 -2.55 2.43 23.39
C LYS A 64 -4.07 2.55 23.56
N TYR A 65 -4.83 2.49 22.46
CA TYR A 65 -6.27 2.68 22.44
C TYR A 65 -7.07 1.38 22.26
N ASP A 66 -6.43 0.23 22.47
CA ASP A 66 -7.03 -1.12 22.42
C ASP A 66 -7.73 -1.46 21.10
N VAL A 67 -7.22 -0.98 19.98
CA VAL A 67 -7.70 -1.37 18.65
C VAL A 67 -7.03 -2.67 18.24
N LYS A 68 -7.85 -3.70 17.91
CA LYS A 68 -7.40 -5.10 17.76
C LYS A 68 -7.49 -5.65 16.33
N LYS A 69 -7.93 -4.85 15.38
CA LYS A 69 -8.12 -5.32 13.99
C LYS A 69 -7.41 -4.40 13.03
N LEU A 70 -6.57 -4.98 12.17
CA LEU A 70 -5.82 -4.25 11.14
C LEU A 70 -5.99 -4.93 9.78
N ILE A 71 -6.26 -4.14 8.75
CA ILE A 71 -6.11 -4.53 7.36
C ILE A 71 -4.99 -3.69 6.78
N PHE A 72 -3.92 -4.34 6.30
CA PHE A 72 -2.77 -3.67 5.72
C PHE A 72 -2.68 -3.88 4.21
N SER A 73 -2.55 -2.78 3.48
CA SER A 73 -2.26 -2.78 2.05
C SER A 73 -0.78 -3.05 1.82
N SER A 74 -0.43 -4.32 1.64
CA SER A 74 0.87 -4.74 1.13
C SER A 74 0.88 -4.72 -0.40
N SER A 75 1.82 -5.40 -1.03
CA SER A 75 2.01 -5.39 -2.48
C SER A 75 2.57 -6.71 -2.98
N ALA A 76 2.22 -7.10 -4.19
CA ALA A 76 2.87 -8.19 -4.90
C ALA A 76 4.37 -7.97 -5.12
N CYS A 77 4.87 -6.73 -5.03
CA CYS A 77 6.30 -6.41 -5.09
C CYS A 77 7.13 -7.05 -3.97
N VAL A 78 6.52 -7.68 -2.97
CA VAL A 78 7.24 -8.45 -1.93
C VAL A 78 7.72 -9.82 -2.42
N TYR A 79 7.08 -10.37 -3.47
CA TYR A 79 7.45 -11.68 -4.00
C TYR A 79 8.78 -11.67 -4.76
N SER A 80 9.49 -12.80 -4.71
CA SER A 80 10.60 -13.08 -5.62
C SER A 80 10.07 -13.36 -7.02
N MET A 81 10.80 -12.89 -8.03
CA MET A 81 10.49 -13.21 -9.42
C MET A 81 10.80 -14.69 -9.79
N ASP A 82 11.56 -15.40 -8.94
CA ASP A 82 11.86 -16.83 -9.13
C ASP A 82 10.70 -17.76 -8.76
N ASN A 83 9.57 -17.22 -8.24
CA ASN A 83 8.41 -18.04 -7.92
C ASN A 83 7.73 -18.57 -9.19
N GLU A 84 7.19 -19.78 -9.09
CA GLU A 84 6.28 -20.31 -10.12
C GLU A 84 4.98 -19.50 -10.18
N LEU A 85 4.46 -19.37 -11.40
CA LEU A 85 3.18 -18.73 -11.65
C LEU A 85 2.01 -19.73 -11.60
N PRO A 86 0.84 -19.35 -11.08
CA PRO A 86 0.54 -18.09 -10.39
C PRO A 86 1.16 -18.03 -8.99
N PHE A 87 1.55 -16.83 -8.55
CA PHE A 87 2.11 -16.63 -7.21
C PHE A 87 1.14 -17.08 -6.12
N LYS A 88 1.70 -17.77 -5.11
CA LYS A 88 0.98 -18.21 -3.91
C LYS A 88 1.46 -17.42 -2.69
N GLU A 89 0.61 -17.28 -1.67
CA GLU A 89 0.95 -16.55 -0.44
C GLU A 89 2.18 -17.14 0.28
N THR A 90 2.43 -18.44 0.10
CA THR A 90 3.58 -19.18 0.65
C THR A 90 4.85 -19.05 -0.19
N GLY A 91 4.78 -18.35 -1.34
CA GLY A 91 5.91 -18.15 -2.22
C GLY A 91 7.06 -17.39 -1.54
N LYS A 92 8.27 -17.56 -2.09
CA LYS A 92 9.48 -16.87 -1.63
C LYS A 92 9.31 -15.35 -1.69
N LEU A 93 9.69 -14.66 -0.63
CA LEU A 93 9.68 -13.21 -0.55
C LEU A 93 11.10 -12.67 -0.75
N SER A 94 11.30 -11.87 -1.79
CA SER A 94 12.58 -11.26 -2.12
C SER A 94 12.35 -10.03 -3.02
N PRO A 95 11.91 -8.91 -2.44
CA PRO A 95 11.59 -7.71 -3.20
C PRO A 95 12.81 -7.11 -3.89
N LEU A 96 12.64 -6.70 -5.15
CA LEU A 96 13.73 -6.16 -5.98
C LEU A 96 14.00 -4.67 -5.75
N ASN A 97 13.08 -3.93 -5.13
CA ASN A 97 13.17 -2.48 -4.98
C ASN A 97 12.88 -2.03 -3.55
N PRO A 98 13.29 -0.80 -3.17
CA PRO A 98 13.07 -0.28 -1.82
C PRO A 98 11.59 -0.21 -1.41
N TYR A 99 10.68 0.14 -2.31
CA TYR A 99 9.25 0.12 -2.03
C TYR A 99 8.77 -1.27 -1.60
N GLY A 100 9.10 -2.31 -2.37
CA GLY A 100 8.75 -3.69 -2.03
C GLY A 100 9.38 -4.12 -0.69
N ARG A 101 10.63 -3.70 -0.42
CA ARG A 101 11.29 -3.97 0.88
C ARG A 101 10.56 -3.30 2.03
N THR A 102 10.10 -2.03 1.88
CA THR A 102 9.30 -1.39 2.94
C THR A 102 8.02 -2.15 3.24
N LYS A 103 7.33 -2.65 2.20
CA LYS A 103 6.12 -3.45 2.38
C LYS A 103 6.41 -4.77 3.09
N LEU A 104 7.47 -5.48 2.72
CA LEU A 104 7.90 -6.72 3.39
C LEU A 104 8.25 -6.48 4.86
N PHE A 105 9.04 -5.44 5.15
CA PHE A 105 9.41 -5.11 6.54
C PHE A 105 8.18 -4.78 7.38
N ILE A 106 7.19 -4.09 6.81
CA ILE A 106 5.93 -3.81 7.51
C ILE A 106 5.15 -5.10 7.77
N GLU A 107 5.13 -6.05 6.81
CA GLU A 107 4.50 -7.36 7.05
C GLU A 107 5.14 -8.07 8.25
N GLU A 108 6.47 -8.06 8.36
CA GLU A 108 7.18 -8.68 9.48
C GLU A 108 6.89 -7.92 10.80
N ILE A 109 6.95 -6.59 10.80
CA ILE A 109 6.60 -5.77 11.98
C ILE A 109 5.17 -6.06 12.46
N ILE A 110 4.21 -6.21 11.54
CA ILE A 110 2.82 -6.53 11.90
C ILE A 110 2.72 -7.94 12.49
N LYS A 111 3.43 -8.93 11.94
CA LYS A 111 3.46 -10.30 12.47
C LYS A 111 4.04 -10.34 13.88
N ASP A 112 5.16 -9.66 14.09
CA ASP A 112 5.80 -9.55 15.41
C ASP A 112 4.87 -8.88 16.44
N GLU A 113 4.17 -7.80 16.03
CA GLU A 113 3.21 -7.12 16.89
C GLU A 113 1.99 -7.99 17.20
N CYS A 114 1.49 -8.76 16.23
CA CYS A 114 0.42 -9.74 16.46
C CYS A 114 0.83 -10.82 17.45
N PHE A 115 2.05 -11.34 17.30
CA PHE A 115 2.60 -12.35 18.22
C PHE A 115 2.78 -11.79 19.64
N ALA A 116 3.36 -10.60 19.75
CA ALA A 116 3.65 -9.96 21.04
C ALA A 116 2.38 -9.56 21.81
N ARG A 117 1.34 -9.14 21.12
CA ARG A 117 0.06 -8.75 21.75
C ARG A 117 -0.83 -9.94 22.05
N GLY A 118 -0.85 -10.94 21.17
CA GLY A 118 -1.74 -12.11 21.26
C GLY A 118 -3.23 -11.81 20.97
N ASP A 119 -3.64 -10.54 20.97
CA ASP A 119 -5.02 -10.09 20.75
C ASP A 119 -5.21 -9.24 19.49
N LEU A 120 -4.13 -8.89 18.79
CA LEU A 120 -4.18 -8.17 17.51
C LEU A 120 -4.39 -9.18 16.37
N SER A 121 -5.43 -8.96 15.57
CA SER A 121 -5.68 -9.69 14.34
C SER A 121 -5.40 -8.80 13.14
N ALA A 122 -4.55 -9.26 12.23
CA ALA A 122 -4.20 -8.51 11.04
C ALA A 122 -4.46 -9.32 9.76
N ILE A 123 -4.95 -8.65 8.72
CA ILE A 123 -5.04 -9.16 7.35
C ILE A 123 -4.06 -8.38 6.49
N ILE A 124 -3.17 -9.08 5.82
CA ILE A 124 -2.17 -8.51 4.93
C ILE A 124 -2.60 -8.80 3.49
N LEU A 125 -2.92 -7.75 2.73
CA LEU A 125 -3.39 -7.86 1.35
C LEU A 125 -2.26 -7.50 0.38
N ARG A 126 -1.72 -8.49 -0.33
CA ARG A 126 -0.67 -8.29 -1.35
C ARG A 126 -1.30 -7.97 -2.69
N TYR A 127 -1.59 -6.69 -2.92
CA TYR A 127 -2.19 -6.24 -4.18
C TYR A 127 -1.21 -6.37 -5.35
N PHE A 128 -1.71 -6.85 -6.48
CA PHE A 128 -1.09 -6.69 -7.80
C PHE A 128 -1.46 -5.31 -8.36
N ASN A 129 -2.04 -5.24 -9.55
CA ASN A 129 -2.51 -4.00 -10.17
C ASN A 129 -4.05 -4.02 -10.21
N PRO A 130 -4.73 -3.60 -9.13
CA PRO A 130 -6.19 -3.60 -9.13
C PRO A 130 -6.70 -2.58 -10.15
N ILE A 131 -7.70 -2.99 -10.91
CA ILE A 131 -8.40 -2.15 -11.87
C ILE A 131 -9.88 -2.14 -11.55
N GLY A 132 -10.53 -1.04 -11.83
CA GLY A 132 -11.97 -0.94 -11.69
C GLY A 132 -12.45 0.46 -11.35
N ALA A 133 -13.76 0.62 -11.51
CA ALA A 133 -14.48 1.83 -11.12
C ALA A 133 -15.84 1.44 -10.53
N HIS A 134 -16.42 2.33 -9.75
CA HIS A 134 -17.77 2.11 -9.24
C HIS A 134 -18.80 2.22 -10.39
N LYS A 135 -19.83 1.37 -10.37
CA LYS A 135 -20.88 1.33 -11.41
C LYS A 135 -21.61 2.64 -11.67
N SER A 136 -21.58 3.59 -10.70
CA SER A 136 -22.14 4.92 -10.87
C SER A 136 -21.32 5.84 -11.79
N GLY A 137 -20.06 5.49 -12.10
CA GLY A 137 -19.12 6.35 -12.80
C GLY A 137 -18.57 7.53 -11.99
N LEU A 138 -18.94 7.65 -10.69
CA LEU A 138 -18.54 8.75 -9.83
C LEU A 138 -17.25 8.48 -9.03
N ILE A 139 -16.82 7.23 -8.98
CA ILE A 139 -15.61 6.80 -8.25
C ILE A 139 -14.82 5.87 -9.17
N GLY A 140 -13.56 6.22 -9.40
CA GLY A 140 -12.62 5.49 -10.22
C GLY A 140 -11.19 5.90 -9.90
N GLU A 141 -10.24 5.49 -10.75
CA GLU A 141 -8.84 5.86 -10.62
C GLU A 141 -8.55 7.11 -11.45
N ASP A 142 -8.25 8.23 -10.79
CA ASP A 142 -7.82 9.48 -11.42
C ASP A 142 -6.63 10.06 -10.64
N PRO A 143 -5.42 9.55 -10.90
CA PRO A 143 -4.22 9.96 -10.17
C PRO A 143 -3.82 11.39 -10.50
N ASN A 144 -3.35 12.13 -9.48
CA ASN A 144 -2.69 13.41 -9.69
C ASN A 144 -1.32 13.21 -10.37
N GLY A 145 -1.03 14.00 -11.41
CA GLY A 145 0.22 13.92 -12.15
C GLY A 145 0.30 12.76 -13.15
N ILE A 146 1.50 12.22 -13.34
CA ILE A 146 1.75 11.11 -14.26
C ILE A 146 1.27 9.81 -13.63
N PRO A 147 0.43 9.01 -14.31
CA PRO A 147 -0.02 7.71 -13.78
C PRO A 147 1.14 6.74 -13.59
N ASN A 148 1.02 5.88 -12.57
CA ASN A 148 1.97 4.78 -12.35
C ASN A 148 1.38 3.41 -12.73
N ASN A 149 0.07 3.33 -12.98
CA ASN A 149 -0.63 2.11 -13.33
C ASN A 149 -1.09 2.16 -14.80
N LEU A 150 -1.24 0.99 -15.41
CA LEU A 150 -1.56 0.85 -16.84
C LEU A 150 -2.93 1.46 -17.21
N MET A 151 -3.98 1.16 -16.45
CA MET A 151 -5.35 1.60 -16.82
C MET A 151 -5.52 3.13 -16.91
N PRO A 152 -4.99 3.95 -15.99
CA PRO A 152 -5.01 5.40 -16.17
C PRO A 152 -4.29 5.89 -17.44
N TYR A 153 -3.21 5.22 -17.87
CA TYR A 153 -2.56 5.52 -19.14
C TYR A 153 -3.49 5.22 -20.33
N ILE A 154 -4.05 4.02 -20.38
CA ILE A 154 -4.98 3.60 -21.45
C ILE A 154 -6.14 4.58 -21.55
N THR A 155 -6.78 4.92 -20.42
CA THR A 155 -7.92 5.83 -20.40
C THR A 155 -7.55 7.25 -20.84
N ARG A 156 -6.36 7.74 -20.48
CA ARG A 156 -5.88 9.06 -20.93
C ARG A 156 -5.56 9.08 -22.42
N VAL A 157 -5.01 8.02 -22.99
CA VAL A 157 -4.82 7.89 -24.44
C VAL A 157 -6.17 7.84 -25.14
N ALA A 158 -7.11 7.04 -24.67
CA ALA A 158 -8.46 6.94 -25.23
C ALA A 158 -9.22 8.28 -25.22
N LEU A 159 -8.95 9.15 -24.22
CA LEU A 159 -9.53 10.49 -24.10
C LEU A 159 -8.74 11.56 -24.85
N GLY A 160 -7.67 11.21 -25.58
CA GLY A 160 -6.80 12.18 -26.27
C GLY A 160 -5.98 13.09 -25.35
N LYS A 161 -5.85 12.72 -24.08
CA LYS A 161 -5.01 13.44 -23.09
C LYS A 161 -3.54 13.06 -23.18
N LEU A 162 -3.23 11.91 -23.78
CA LEU A 162 -1.90 11.42 -24.14
C LEU A 162 -1.92 10.91 -25.57
N ASP A 163 -0.82 11.09 -26.29
CA ASP A 163 -0.74 10.76 -27.71
C ASP A 163 -0.61 9.25 -27.95
N HIS A 164 0.09 8.54 -27.07
CA HIS A 164 0.36 7.12 -27.23
C HIS A 164 0.60 6.42 -25.90
N LEU A 165 0.54 5.08 -25.93
CA LEU A 165 0.91 4.20 -24.83
C LEU A 165 2.30 3.63 -25.12
N ASN A 166 3.23 3.75 -24.18
CA ASN A 166 4.56 3.16 -24.26
C ASN A 166 4.52 1.67 -23.88
N ILE A 167 5.19 0.84 -24.68
CA ILE A 167 5.43 -0.57 -24.39
C ILE A 167 6.89 -0.70 -23.94
N PHE A 168 7.10 -1.18 -22.70
CA PHE A 168 8.42 -1.30 -22.08
C PHE A 168 8.93 -2.75 -22.17
N GLY A 169 9.45 -3.10 -23.34
CA GLY A 169 9.98 -4.44 -23.63
C GLY A 169 8.96 -5.35 -24.34
N HIS A 170 9.50 -6.41 -24.97
CA HIS A 170 8.72 -7.41 -25.71
C HIS A 170 9.40 -8.79 -25.65
N ASP A 171 10.32 -8.95 -24.71
CA ASP A 171 11.22 -10.08 -24.53
C ASP A 171 10.86 -10.95 -23.31
N TYR A 172 9.69 -10.71 -22.72
CA TYR A 172 9.17 -11.54 -21.64
C TYR A 172 8.59 -12.85 -22.20
N HIS A 173 8.81 -13.96 -21.48
CA HIS A 173 8.23 -15.27 -21.82
C HIS A 173 6.75 -15.38 -21.41
N THR A 174 5.95 -14.35 -21.73
CA THR A 174 4.51 -14.27 -21.51
C THR A 174 3.79 -14.17 -22.84
N LYS A 175 2.46 -14.45 -22.84
CA LYS A 175 1.66 -14.40 -24.09
C LYS A 175 1.08 -13.01 -24.36
N ASP A 176 1.26 -12.09 -23.45
CA ASP A 176 0.75 -10.72 -23.42
C ASP A 176 1.89 -9.69 -23.57
#